data_9dbcf8f827ab9fd455e55fe96310d610
#
_entry.id   9dbcf8f827ab9fd455e55fe96310d610
#
_cell.length_a   1.000
_cell.length_b   1.000
_cell.length_c   1.000
_cell.angle_alpha   90.00
_cell.angle_beta   90.00
_cell.angle_gamma   90.00
#
_symmetry.space_group_name_H-M   'P 1'
#
loop_
_entity.id
_entity.type
_entity.pdbx_description
1 polymer ?
#
loop_
_entity_poly.entity_id
_entity_poly.type
_entity_poly.pdbx_seq_one_letter_code
_entity_poly.pdbx_strand_id
1 'polypeptide(L)'
;MPVPNDYHEQMQNARTRRLRALLRELPDVCADYFIAIEQQTSPLTRLSYAYDLKLFFQYLSEELPKFSGKPIAEFTADDIRRVTKHDLERYAQYLSLYVKNDLEADGSEASGNHQQRVRY
;
A
#
# COMPACT_ATOMS: atom_id res chain seq x y z
N MET A 1 7.01 29.48 20.52
CA MET A 1 6.43 28.96 20.91
C MET A 1 5.37 28.30 20.42
N PRO A 2 4.88 28.12 19.70
CA PRO A 2 3.89 27.53 19.16
C PRO A 2 3.89 26.14 19.25
N VAL A 3 3.92 25.60 20.14
CA VAL A 3 4.08 24.27 20.34
C VAL A 3 3.06 23.33 19.73
N PRO A 4 1.77 23.52 19.83
CA PRO A 4 0.81 22.58 19.26
C PRO A 4 0.97 22.43 17.76
N ASN A 5 1.27 23.52 17.10
CA ASN A 5 1.44 23.47 15.67
C ASN A 5 2.71 22.74 15.30
N ASP A 6 3.75 22.87 16.11
CA ASP A 6 4.99 22.19 15.85
C ASP A 6 4.81 20.68 15.89
N TYR A 7 4.05 20.19 16.87
CA TYR A 7 3.83 18.75 16.97
C TYR A 7 3.07 18.23 15.76
N HIS A 8 2.03 18.95 15.36
CA HIS A 8 1.24 18.55 14.21
C HIS A 8 2.08 18.55 12.94
N GLU A 9 2.90 19.58 12.76
CA GLU A 9 3.77 19.62 11.59
C GLU A 9 4.76 18.50 11.59
N GLN A 10 5.31 18.15 12.75
CA GLN A 10 6.26 17.07 12.84
C GLN A 10 5.63 15.75 12.44
N MET A 11 4.38 15.52 12.84
CA MET A 11 3.70 14.31 12.44
C MET A 11 3.47 14.28 10.95
N GLN A 12 3.05 15.40 10.36
CA GLN A 12 2.80 15.42 8.92
C GLN A 12 4.10 15.26 8.15
N ASN A 13 5.19 15.81 8.65
CA ASN A 13 6.49 15.65 8.02
C ASN A 13 6.97 14.22 8.10
N ALA A 14 6.73 13.54 9.22
CA ALA A 14 7.10 12.15 9.38
C ALA A 14 6.32 11.28 8.39
N ARG A 15 5.03 11.55 8.23
CA ARG A 15 4.20 10.82 7.28
C ARG A 15 4.66 11.04 5.85
N THR A 16 5.05 12.26 5.53
CA THR A 16 5.56 12.58 4.20
C THR A 16 6.86 11.85 3.91
N ARG A 17 7.76 11.80 4.90
CA ARG A 17 9.01 11.06 4.73
C ARG A 17 8.75 9.57 4.53
N ARG A 18 7.80 9.02 5.29
CA ARG A 18 7.44 7.63 5.14
C ARG A 18 6.86 7.35 3.77
N LEU A 19 6.00 8.25 3.30
CA LEU A 19 5.43 8.12 1.98
C LEU A 19 6.51 8.12 0.90
N ARG A 20 7.49 9.02 1.01
CA ARG A 20 8.57 9.04 0.03
C ARG A 20 9.36 7.74 0.03
N ALA A 21 9.58 7.17 1.20
CA ALA A 21 10.27 5.90 1.29
C ALA A 21 9.47 4.79 0.62
N LEU A 22 8.15 4.77 0.84
CA LEU A 22 7.31 3.77 0.21
C LEU A 22 7.25 3.94 -1.31
N LEU A 23 7.23 5.17 -1.79
CA LEU A 23 7.16 5.41 -3.23
C LEU A 23 8.39 4.87 -3.94
N ARG A 24 9.53 4.79 -3.27
CA ARG A 24 10.71 4.19 -3.89
C ARG A 24 10.55 2.69 -4.09
N GLU A 25 9.65 2.07 -3.35
CA GLU A 25 9.41 0.64 -3.48
C GLU A 25 8.29 0.33 -4.46
N LEU A 26 7.57 1.34 -4.90
CA LEU A 26 6.43 1.16 -5.80
C LEU A 26 6.83 1.47 -7.24
N PRO A 27 6.03 1.03 -8.21
CA PRO A 27 6.30 1.37 -9.61
C PRO A 27 6.32 2.88 -9.82
N ASP A 28 7.10 3.34 -10.77
CA ASP A 28 7.22 4.78 -11.05
C ASP A 28 5.89 5.43 -11.36
N VAL A 29 4.99 4.71 -12.00
CA VAL A 29 3.70 5.27 -12.37
C VAL A 29 2.91 5.69 -11.12
N CYS A 30 3.19 5.11 -9.98
CA CYS A 30 2.51 5.48 -8.75
C CYS A 30 2.92 6.86 -8.27
N ALA A 31 4.16 7.28 -8.55
CA ALA A 31 4.60 8.60 -8.15
C ALA A 31 3.76 9.68 -8.82
N ASP A 32 3.45 9.49 -10.10
CA ASP A 32 2.62 10.44 -10.82
C ASP A 32 1.22 10.53 -10.21
N TYR A 33 0.68 9.39 -9.83
CA TYR A 33 -0.63 9.36 -9.20
C TYR A 33 -0.62 10.16 -7.88
N PHE A 34 0.40 9.98 -7.07
CA PHE A 34 0.45 10.67 -5.79
C PHE A 34 0.67 12.17 -5.96
N ILE A 35 1.39 12.58 -6.99
CA ILE A 35 1.49 14.00 -7.30
C ILE A 35 0.12 14.55 -7.67
N ALA A 36 -0.65 13.79 -8.46
CA ALA A 36 -1.94 14.26 -8.93
C ALA A 36 -2.94 14.46 -7.79
N ILE A 37 -2.86 13.67 -6.73
CA ILE A 37 -3.83 13.77 -5.64
C ILE A 37 -3.33 14.58 -4.46
N GLU A 38 -2.13 15.14 -4.56
CA GLU A 38 -1.50 15.78 -3.42
C GLU A 38 -2.33 16.90 -2.82
N GLN A 39 -2.94 17.72 -3.66
CA GLN A 39 -3.69 18.87 -3.18
C GLN A 39 -5.04 18.49 -2.57
N GLN A 40 -5.51 17.29 -2.82
CA GLN A 40 -6.83 16.88 -2.38
C GLN A 40 -6.81 15.92 -1.23
N THR A 41 -5.63 15.53 -0.76
CA THR A 41 -5.52 14.50 0.27
C THR A 41 -4.50 14.93 1.31
N SER A 42 -4.66 14.39 2.51
CA SER A 42 -3.69 14.62 3.58
C SER A 42 -2.53 13.64 3.45
N PRO A 43 -1.41 13.93 4.10
CA PRO A 43 -0.30 12.97 4.13
C PRO A 43 -0.70 11.61 4.67
N LEU A 44 -1.58 11.56 5.67
CA LEU A 44 -2.01 10.28 6.23
C LEU A 44 -2.79 9.49 5.19
N THR A 45 -3.68 10.14 4.45
CA THR A 45 -4.46 9.47 3.42
C THR A 45 -3.55 8.93 2.33
N ARG A 46 -2.58 9.73 1.89
CA ARG A 46 -1.65 9.27 0.87
C ARG A 46 -0.81 8.10 1.36
N LEU A 47 -0.41 8.13 2.62
CA LEU A 47 0.34 7.04 3.20
C LEU A 47 -0.47 5.75 3.21
N SER A 48 -1.75 5.84 3.58
CA SER A 48 -2.63 4.67 3.54
C SER A 48 -2.75 4.11 2.13
N TYR A 49 -2.92 4.99 1.15
CA TYR A 49 -3.02 4.55 -0.24
C TYR A 49 -1.73 3.87 -0.69
N ALA A 50 -0.58 4.37 -0.25
CA ALA A 50 0.69 3.76 -0.64
C ALA A 50 0.82 2.35 -0.09
N TYR A 51 0.39 2.13 1.15
CA TYR A 51 0.41 0.78 1.71
C TYR A 51 -0.55 -0.14 0.97
N ASP A 52 -1.73 0.36 0.61
CA ASP A 52 -2.69 -0.43 -0.15
C ASP A 52 -2.12 -0.84 -1.50
N LEU A 53 -1.45 0.09 -2.18
CA LEU A 53 -0.86 -0.21 -3.46
C LEU A 53 0.29 -1.20 -3.32
N LYS A 54 1.07 -1.08 -2.27
CA LYS A 54 2.16 -2.03 -2.05
C LYS A 54 1.60 -3.43 -1.88
N LEU A 55 0.54 -3.59 -1.11
CA LEU A 55 -0.08 -4.89 -0.93
C LEU A 55 -0.61 -5.44 -2.25
N PHE A 56 -1.23 -4.59 -3.06
CA PHE A 56 -1.74 -5.00 -4.35
C PHE A 56 -0.63 -5.49 -5.27
N PHE A 57 0.46 -4.73 -5.37
CA PHE A 57 1.56 -5.14 -6.26
C PHE A 57 2.27 -6.37 -5.75
N GLN A 58 2.34 -6.56 -4.43
CA GLN A 58 2.87 -7.79 -3.87
C GLN A 58 2.01 -8.98 -4.31
N TYR A 59 0.69 -8.81 -4.28
CA TYR A 59 -0.20 -9.85 -4.73
C TYR A 59 0.04 -10.18 -6.20
N LEU A 60 0.12 -9.17 -7.05
CA LEU A 60 0.37 -9.40 -8.46
C LEU A 60 1.66 -10.16 -8.68
N SER A 61 2.72 -9.75 -7.98
CA SER A 61 4.02 -10.37 -8.16
C SER A 61 4.04 -11.82 -7.68
N GLU A 62 3.44 -12.08 -6.54
CA GLU A 62 3.59 -13.37 -5.89
C GLU A 62 2.54 -14.39 -6.29
N GLU A 63 1.33 -13.92 -6.58
CA GLU A 63 0.23 -14.82 -6.81
C GLU A 63 -0.13 -15.03 -8.27
N LEU A 64 0.22 -14.14 -9.16
CA LEU A 64 -0.14 -14.28 -10.56
C LEU A 64 1.05 -14.75 -11.37
N PRO A 65 0.94 -15.95 -11.99
CA PRO A 65 2.05 -16.48 -12.77
C PRO A 65 2.55 -15.57 -13.88
N LYS A 66 1.67 -14.76 -14.45
CA LYS A 66 2.08 -13.90 -15.55
C LYS A 66 3.06 -12.82 -15.10
N PHE A 67 3.16 -12.55 -13.79
CA PHE A 67 4.14 -11.59 -13.29
C PHE A 67 5.25 -12.25 -12.48
N SER A 68 5.13 -13.49 -12.27
CA SER A 68 6.09 -14.42 -11.68
C SER A 68 7.28 -13.82 -10.95
N GLY A 69 7.06 -13.29 -9.79
CA GLY A 69 8.15 -12.78 -8.94
C GLY A 69 8.76 -11.48 -9.40
N LYS A 70 8.12 -10.78 -10.32
CA LYS A 70 8.66 -9.50 -10.79
C LYS A 70 8.77 -8.52 -9.62
N PRO A 71 9.90 -7.87 -9.43
CA PRO A 71 10.03 -6.90 -8.33
C PRO A 71 9.00 -5.79 -8.49
N ILE A 72 8.43 -5.38 -7.37
CA ILE A 72 7.34 -4.41 -7.39
C ILE A 72 7.74 -3.12 -8.12
N ALA A 73 8.91 -2.61 -7.84
CA ALA A 73 9.33 -1.34 -8.44
C ALA A 73 9.51 -1.43 -9.95
N GLU A 74 9.57 -2.64 -10.49
CA GLU A 74 9.78 -2.81 -11.93
C GLU A 74 8.50 -2.94 -12.74
N PHE A 75 7.35 -2.94 -12.08
CA PHE A 75 6.10 -2.97 -12.82
C PHE A 75 5.95 -1.70 -13.64
N THR A 76 5.46 -1.86 -14.86
CA THR A 76 5.28 -0.74 -15.77
C THR A 76 3.80 -0.51 -16.03
N ALA A 77 3.49 0.58 -16.72
CA ALA A 77 2.10 0.82 -17.12
C ALA A 77 1.59 -0.31 -18.00
N ASP A 78 2.45 -0.88 -18.84
CA ASP A 78 2.02 -2.02 -19.66
C ASP A 78 1.67 -3.22 -18.80
N ASP A 79 2.43 -3.47 -17.76
CA ASP A 79 2.10 -4.57 -16.83
C ASP A 79 0.73 -4.33 -16.20
N ILE A 80 0.45 -3.10 -15.81
CA ILE A 80 -0.82 -2.77 -15.18
C ILE A 80 -1.96 -3.01 -16.16
N ARG A 81 -1.75 -2.71 -17.44
CA ARG A 81 -2.79 -2.95 -18.45
C ARG A 81 -3.10 -4.43 -18.62
N ARG A 82 -2.18 -5.29 -18.22
CA ARG A 82 -2.39 -6.74 -18.29
C ARG A 82 -3.22 -7.28 -17.14
N VAL A 83 -3.51 -6.46 -16.15
CA VAL A 83 -4.36 -6.87 -15.01
C VAL A 83 -5.79 -6.90 -15.51
N THR A 84 -6.46 -8.03 -15.35
CA THR A 84 -7.81 -8.21 -15.86
C THR A 84 -8.82 -8.03 -14.75
N LYS A 85 -10.09 -7.92 -15.15
CA LYS A 85 -11.16 -7.89 -14.17
C LYS A 85 -11.13 -9.12 -13.28
N HIS A 86 -10.86 -10.28 -13.88
CA HIS A 86 -10.78 -11.51 -13.12
C HIS A 86 -9.65 -11.45 -12.08
N ASP A 87 -8.52 -10.88 -12.45
CA ASP A 87 -7.42 -10.71 -11.51
C ASP A 87 -7.84 -9.87 -10.32
N LEU A 88 -8.60 -8.80 -10.58
CA LEU A 88 -9.06 -7.93 -9.50
C LEU A 88 -10.08 -8.64 -8.62
N GLU A 89 -10.93 -9.45 -9.19
CA GLU A 89 -11.88 -10.22 -8.40
C GLU A 89 -11.16 -11.21 -7.50
N ARG A 90 -10.12 -11.84 -8.02
CA ARG A 90 -9.32 -12.74 -7.21
C ARG A 90 -8.56 -12.02 -6.12
N TYR A 91 -8.12 -10.80 -6.41
CA TYR A 91 -7.47 -10.00 -5.38
C TYR A 91 -8.45 -9.68 -4.25
N ALA A 92 -9.70 -9.36 -4.59
CA ALA A 92 -10.71 -9.11 -3.57
C ALA A 92 -10.92 -10.33 -2.69
N GLN A 93 -10.94 -11.52 -3.29
CA GLN A 93 -11.04 -12.75 -2.51
C GLN A 93 -9.82 -12.96 -1.64
N TYR A 94 -8.65 -12.70 -2.18
CA TYR A 94 -7.40 -12.82 -1.44
C TYR A 94 -7.42 -11.91 -0.21
N LEU A 95 -7.86 -10.67 -0.36
CA LEU A 95 -7.95 -9.76 0.76
C LEU A 95 -8.91 -10.26 1.81
N SER A 96 -10.02 -10.82 1.39
CA SER A 96 -11.01 -11.33 2.32
C SER A 96 -10.42 -12.45 3.16
N LEU A 97 -9.71 -13.37 2.54
CA LEU A 97 -9.09 -14.46 3.27
C LEU A 97 -7.94 -13.96 4.15
N TYR A 98 -7.20 -13.00 3.63
CA TYR A 98 -6.08 -12.44 4.36
C TYR A 98 -6.55 -11.77 5.65
N VAL A 99 -7.61 -10.99 5.58
CA VAL A 99 -8.17 -10.34 6.75
C VAL A 99 -8.72 -11.38 7.72
N LYS A 100 -9.38 -12.41 7.20
CA LYS A 100 -9.94 -13.45 8.04
C LYS A 100 -8.84 -14.19 8.79
N ASN A 101 -7.77 -14.53 8.11
CA ASN A 101 -6.66 -15.23 8.75
C ASN A 101 -6.00 -14.36 9.79
N ASP A 102 -5.93 -13.07 9.52
CA ASP A 102 -5.33 -12.15 10.44
C ASP A 102 -6.16 -12.03 11.72
N LEU A 103 -7.47 -12.02 11.59
CA LEU A 103 -8.34 -11.97 12.76
C LEU A 103 -8.24 -13.23 13.59
N GLU A 104 -8.07 -14.38 12.94
CA GLU A 104 -7.90 -15.62 13.67
C GLU A 104 -6.57 -15.65 14.40
N ALA A 105 -5.53 -15.17 13.74
CA ALA A 105 -4.23 -15.10 14.36
C ALA A 105 -4.25 -14.13 15.53
N ASP A 106 -5.04 -13.07 15.40
CA ASP A 106 -5.15 -12.12 16.44
C ASP A 106 -5.72 -12.73 17.69
N GLY A 107 -6.62 -13.66 17.54
CA GLY A 107 -7.17 -14.33 18.69
C GLY A 107 -6.12 -15.14 19.42
N SER A 108 -5.05 -15.51 18.77
CA SER A 108 -4.03 -16.28 19.42
C SER A 108 -2.87 -15.39 19.76
N GLU A 109 -3.06 -14.27 19.78
CA GLU A 109 -2.05 -13.46 20.20
C GLU A 109 -0.94 -13.13 19.48
N ALA A 110 -0.56 -13.06 18.77
CA ALA A 110 0.46 -12.80 18.27
C ALA A 110 0.57 -11.95 17.36
N SER A 111 0.16 -11.46 16.85
CA SER A 111 0.44 -11.00 15.79
C SER A 111 0.16 -9.67 15.47
N GLY A 112 0.61 -8.73 16.06
CA GLY A 112 0.54 -7.36 15.77
C GLY A 112 0.99 -7.01 14.36
N ASN A 113 1.93 -7.74 13.84
CA ASN A 113 2.41 -7.44 12.51
C ASN A 113 1.37 -7.64 11.44
N HIS A 114 0.57 -8.65 11.59
CA HIS A 114 -0.46 -8.90 10.61
C HIS A 114 -1.50 -7.81 10.62
N GLN A 115 -1.83 -7.33 11.79
CA GLN A 115 -2.80 -6.28 11.87
C GLN A 115 -2.35 -5.04 11.17
N GLN A 116 -1.09 -4.73 11.28
CA GLN A 116 -0.58 -3.55 10.61
C GLN A 116 -0.72 -3.65 9.12
N ARG A 117 -0.49 -4.82 8.57
CA ARG A 117 -0.60 -4.97 7.13
C ARG A 117 -2.02 -4.88 6.64
N VAL A 118 -2.93 -5.34 7.45
CA VAL A 118 -4.31 -5.34 7.02
C VAL A 118 -4.95 -3.98 7.11
N ARG A 119 -4.43 -3.17 8.02
CA ARG A 119 -5.07 -1.93 8.21
C ARG A 119 -4.90 -0.99 7.11
N TYR A 120 -4.04 -1.19 6.23
CA TYR A 120 -3.80 -0.31 5.13
C TYR A 120 -4.13 -0.99 3.85
#